data_3ca4123a653de40a2ae2bf8f045ab485
#
_entry.id   3ca4123a653de40a2ae2bf8f045ab485
#
_cell.length_a   1.000
_cell.length_b   1.000
_cell.length_c   1.000
_cell.angle_alpha   90.00
_cell.angle_beta   90.00
_cell.angle_gamma   90.00
#
_symmetry.space_group_name_H-M   'P 1'
#
loop_
_entity.id
_entity.type
_entity.pdbx_description
1 polymer ?
#
loop_
_entity_poly.entity_id
_entity_poly.type
_entity_poly.pdbx_seq_one_letter_code
_entity_poly.pdbx_strand_id
1 'polypeptide(L)'
;MSDVPRWKETGGEWLPDHTLLGDEQLAKCARAYDPEAEDFPSPVPTRVVSNGEYMPPPQSERQKRVEARIKELADTAAKKLGISRRNFLGSTGGTAAAFIAMNDVFGKFFKVDREEMFEPAAHAQNAPPKDLFVVDDQLHFVRGSQQGPTVLRAIAQGPTTPGFPTNPFNPNNVPDEFGNPYGVWNPALIGMPLTQDMFHIVQFIRSVYFDSQVTVGLISNVTAFVAGPSGINPGQPALDVNDARTGEVLTAAQTAAGRDFINELAGSRRAMAHGLLYVGKGNLDYIQYQIDHHNPDAWKGYNISNAAKVDSGPMQQWQHDDENVAYPTFDLISKNVRAGKLGPGGNVISVHKGLARGRPPLAHNGYPSDLPKALRDWPNLNFVTYHSCIQDSFFDDQALAEIRASEAGTRPLLNGVPNIDWVTPYAQLTGPFKNSFGEVGTTFASSVVTFPTVTAHILGQLLMFKGPKHIVFGSDSLWYGAPQWQIEALWRFEIPEEIRERWGYPALDEDAKRNILGRTSAKLYGLEPRAGTAYRALPSDYANRITDAQKRLWELPPYDTTLNLTARNDNLTKYRERYQAMGVEPRHTRYGWIRTSL
;
A
#
# COMPACT_ATOMS: atom_id res chain seq x y z
N MET A 1 -31.19 -20.64 5.51
CA MET A 1 -31.10 -19.20 5.42
C MET A 1 -30.36 -18.79 6.69
N SER A 2 -29.07 -18.58 6.63
CA SER A 2 -28.27 -18.19 7.78
C SER A 2 -28.60 -16.75 8.09
N ASP A 3 -28.93 -16.49 9.36
CA ASP A 3 -29.14 -15.17 9.91
C ASP A 3 -27.86 -14.34 9.77
N VAL A 4 -27.68 -13.73 8.59
CA VAL A 4 -26.75 -12.62 8.46
C VAL A 4 -27.37 -11.49 9.27
N PRO A 5 -26.74 -11.00 10.33
CA PRO A 5 -27.31 -9.94 11.15
C PRO A 5 -27.61 -8.75 10.24
N ARG A 6 -28.89 -8.43 10.13
CA ARG A 6 -29.28 -7.22 9.40
C ARG A 6 -28.86 -6.02 10.22
N TRP A 7 -28.34 -5.03 9.58
CA TRP A 7 -27.93 -3.75 10.16
C TRP A 7 -28.96 -3.12 11.10
N LYS A 8 -30.23 -3.39 10.86
CA LYS A 8 -31.34 -2.98 11.72
C LYS A 8 -31.27 -3.54 13.14
N GLU A 9 -30.53 -4.62 13.36
CA GLU A 9 -30.43 -5.28 14.67
C GLU A 9 -29.32 -4.73 15.54
N THR A 10 -28.39 -3.94 14.98
CA THR A 10 -27.23 -3.39 15.71
C THR A 10 -27.41 -1.94 16.18
N GLY A 11 -28.62 -1.39 16.14
CA GLY A 11 -28.94 -0.05 16.65
C GLY A 11 -28.49 1.13 15.79
N GLY A 12 -28.06 0.86 14.57
CA GLY A 12 -27.69 1.91 13.62
C GLY A 12 -28.88 2.42 12.80
N GLU A 13 -29.59 3.40 13.29
CA GLU A 13 -30.68 4.10 12.54
C GLU A 13 -30.23 4.81 11.26
N TRP A 14 -28.97 4.70 10.90
CA TRP A 14 -28.37 5.55 9.88
C TRP A 14 -27.95 4.83 8.59
N LEU A 15 -28.45 3.61 8.39
CA LEU A 15 -28.39 2.94 7.10
C LEU A 15 -29.80 2.94 6.50
N PRO A 16 -30.02 3.61 5.38
CA PRO A 16 -31.22 3.41 4.60
C PRO A 16 -31.30 1.96 4.13
N ASP A 17 -32.51 1.49 3.82
CA ASP A 17 -32.84 0.11 3.41
C ASP A 17 -32.13 -0.38 2.12
N HIS A 18 -31.23 0.40 1.57
CA HIS A 18 -30.49 0.09 0.36
C HIS A 18 -29.12 -0.45 0.73
N THR A 19 -28.99 -1.75 0.77
CA THR A 19 -27.67 -2.37 0.67
C THR A 19 -27.14 -2.09 -0.73
N LEU A 20 -25.89 -1.67 -0.81
CA LEU A 20 -25.20 -1.42 -2.09
C LEU A 20 -25.12 -2.68 -2.95
N LEU A 21 -25.27 -3.82 -2.33
CA LEU A 21 -25.34 -5.12 -2.98
C LEU A 21 -26.67 -5.77 -2.76
N GLY A 22 -27.11 -6.53 -3.76
CA GLY A 22 -28.21 -7.46 -3.61
C GLY A 22 -27.89 -8.58 -2.60
N ASP A 23 -28.93 -9.19 -2.03
CA ASP A 23 -28.81 -10.27 -1.04
C ASP A 23 -27.91 -11.42 -1.52
N GLU A 24 -27.91 -11.72 -2.81
CA GLU A 24 -27.05 -12.76 -3.40
C GLU A 24 -25.56 -12.38 -3.36
N GLN A 25 -25.25 -11.13 -3.63
CA GLN A 25 -23.89 -10.61 -3.58
C GLN A 25 -23.40 -10.54 -2.13
N LEU A 26 -24.26 -10.09 -1.20
CA LEU A 26 -23.97 -10.10 0.23
C LEU A 26 -23.70 -11.50 0.77
N ALA A 27 -24.50 -12.48 0.37
CA ALA A 27 -24.30 -13.87 0.76
C ALA A 27 -22.97 -14.43 0.25
N LYS A 28 -22.56 -14.05 -0.96
CA LYS A 28 -21.24 -14.39 -1.51
C LYS A 28 -20.12 -13.75 -0.71
N CYS A 29 -20.28 -12.49 -0.29
CA CYS A 29 -19.29 -11.77 0.50
C CYS A 29 -19.17 -12.30 1.93
N ALA A 30 -20.28 -12.60 2.58
CA ALA A 30 -20.29 -13.17 3.92
C ALA A 30 -19.54 -14.51 3.97
N ARG A 31 -19.72 -15.36 2.98
CA ARG A 31 -19.00 -16.64 2.87
C ARG A 31 -17.50 -16.47 2.65
N ALA A 32 -17.08 -15.41 1.99
CA ALA A 32 -15.66 -15.15 1.79
C ALA A 32 -14.92 -14.78 3.09
N TYR A 33 -15.67 -14.43 4.11
CA TYR A 33 -15.12 -13.95 5.39
C TYR A 33 -15.32 -14.88 6.58
N ASP A 34 -15.93 -16.03 6.37
CA ASP A 34 -16.00 -17.04 7.40
C ASP A 34 -14.62 -17.69 7.59
N PRO A 35 -13.89 -17.38 8.67
CA PRO A 35 -12.58 -17.95 8.90
C PRO A 35 -12.64 -19.46 9.19
N GLU A 36 -13.81 -20.01 9.56
CA GLU A 36 -14.02 -21.45 9.73
C GLU A 36 -14.36 -22.14 8.41
N ALA A 37 -14.95 -21.42 7.44
CA ALA A 37 -15.15 -21.91 6.08
C ALA A 37 -13.90 -21.89 5.22
N GLU A 38 -12.81 -21.26 5.66
CA GLU A 38 -11.52 -21.37 5.00
C GLU A 38 -10.87 -22.73 5.27
N ASP A 39 -11.30 -23.73 4.55
CA ASP A 39 -10.61 -25.05 4.49
C ASP A 39 -9.18 -24.94 3.94
N PHE A 40 -8.74 -23.73 3.54
CA PHE A 40 -7.52 -23.54 2.80
C PHE A 40 -6.78 -22.25 3.16
N PRO A 41 -5.97 -22.27 4.23
CA PRO A 41 -5.08 -21.15 4.54
C PRO A 41 -3.90 -21.12 3.57
N SER A 42 -4.08 -20.54 2.39
CA SER A 42 -2.97 -20.37 1.45
C SER A 42 -1.92 -19.41 2.05
N PRO A 43 -0.61 -19.68 1.88
CA PRO A 43 0.46 -18.78 2.34
C PRO A 43 0.55 -17.48 1.52
N VAL A 44 -0.07 -17.43 0.35
CA VAL A 44 -0.19 -16.26 -0.53
C VAL A 44 -1.61 -16.18 -1.10
N PRO A 45 -2.09 -15.00 -1.51
CA PRO A 45 -3.40 -14.89 -2.14
C PRO A 45 -3.50 -15.73 -3.42
N THR A 46 -4.64 -16.40 -3.63
CA THR A 46 -4.95 -17.15 -4.85
C THR A 46 -5.97 -16.45 -5.73
N ARG A 47 -6.41 -15.27 -5.33
CA ARG A 47 -7.35 -14.39 -6.02
C ARG A 47 -6.98 -12.94 -5.80
N VAL A 48 -7.52 -12.05 -6.58
CA VAL A 48 -7.36 -10.61 -6.33
C VAL A 48 -8.01 -10.28 -4.99
N VAL A 49 -7.28 -9.56 -4.17
CA VAL A 49 -7.76 -9.00 -2.90
C VAL A 49 -7.63 -7.48 -2.98
N SER A 50 -8.47 -6.76 -2.27
CA SER A 50 -8.53 -5.31 -2.35
C SER A 50 -8.18 -4.64 -1.02
N ASN A 51 -7.64 -3.43 -1.11
CA ASN A 51 -7.45 -2.53 0.02
C ASN A 51 -8.73 -1.74 0.39
N GLY A 52 -9.82 -1.91 -0.34
CA GLY A 52 -11.08 -1.19 -0.17
C GLY A 52 -11.35 -0.09 -1.19
N GLU A 53 -10.39 0.20 -2.06
CA GLU A 53 -10.53 1.25 -3.09
C GLU A 53 -11.14 0.74 -4.40
N TYR A 54 -11.22 -0.56 -4.56
CA TYR A 54 -11.80 -1.19 -5.74
C TYR A 54 -12.46 -2.52 -5.38
N MET A 55 -13.42 -2.94 -6.19
CA MET A 55 -14.03 -4.26 -6.07
C MET A 55 -13.15 -5.28 -6.79
N PRO A 56 -12.65 -6.31 -6.10
CA PRO A 56 -11.84 -7.33 -6.76
C PRO A 56 -12.72 -8.18 -7.69
N PRO A 57 -12.22 -8.53 -8.89
CA PRO A 57 -12.93 -9.41 -9.79
C PRO A 57 -13.09 -10.81 -9.17
N PRO A 58 -14.08 -11.60 -9.63
CA PRO A 58 -14.20 -13.00 -9.26
C PRO A 58 -12.91 -13.78 -9.59
N GLN A 59 -12.65 -14.83 -8.81
CA GLN A 59 -11.51 -15.71 -9.07
C GLN A 59 -11.60 -16.34 -10.46
N SER A 60 -10.60 -16.10 -11.30
CA SER A 60 -10.53 -16.68 -12.65
C SER A 60 -10.28 -18.19 -12.62
N GLU A 61 -10.59 -18.88 -13.72
CA GLU A 61 -10.33 -20.32 -13.85
C GLU A 61 -8.84 -20.68 -13.72
N ARG A 62 -7.94 -19.77 -14.09
CA ARG A 62 -6.50 -19.98 -13.89
C ARG A 62 -6.14 -19.89 -12.41
N GLN A 63 -6.69 -18.93 -11.69
CA GLN A 63 -6.50 -18.78 -10.25
C GLN A 63 -7.08 -19.96 -9.46
N LYS A 64 -8.25 -20.47 -9.86
CA LYS A 64 -8.83 -21.70 -9.29
C LYS A 64 -7.90 -22.92 -9.51
N ARG A 65 -7.26 -23.02 -10.69
CA ARG A 65 -6.27 -24.08 -10.95
C ARG A 65 -5.03 -23.94 -10.08
N VAL A 66 -4.54 -22.70 -9.82
CA VAL A 66 -3.45 -22.48 -8.88
C VAL A 66 -3.84 -22.98 -7.50
N GLU A 67 -5.02 -22.62 -7.02
CA GLU A 67 -5.51 -23.06 -5.71
C GLU A 67 -5.61 -24.59 -5.61
N ALA A 68 -6.21 -25.23 -6.61
CA ALA A 68 -6.27 -26.70 -6.68
C ALA A 68 -4.88 -27.33 -6.67
N ARG A 69 -3.93 -26.74 -7.39
CA ARG A 69 -2.55 -27.23 -7.45
C ARG A 69 -1.81 -27.06 -6.14
N ILE A 70 -2.01 -25.96 -5.41
CA ILE A 70 -1.45 -25.79 -4.06
C ILE A 70 -1.99 -26.88 -3.12
N LYS A 71 -3.31 -27.15 -3.17
CA LYS A 71 -3.94 -28.20 -2.35
C LYS A 71 -3.31 -29.57 -2.62
N GLU A 72 -3.12 -29.94 -3.88
CA GLU A 72 -2.49 -31.19 -4.30
C GLU A 72 -1.05 -31.31 -3.80
N LEU A 73 -0.23 -30.26 -3.99
CA LEU A 73 1.14 -30.23 -3.51
C LEU A 73 1.22 -30.30 -1.99
N ALA A 74 0.34 -29.57 -1.30
CA ALA A 74 0.29 -29.58 0.16
C ALA A 74 -0.14 -30.92 0.74
N ASP A 75 -1.13 -31.59 0.14
CA ASP A 75 -1.55 -32.94 0.57
C ASP A 75 -0.43 -33.95 0.41
N THR A 76 0.29 -33.89 -0.71
CA THR A 76 1.43 -34.79 -1.00
C THR A 76 2.58 -34.55 -0.02
N ALA A 77 2.94 -33.28 0.19
CA ALA A 77 4.05 -32.92 1.07
C ALA A 77 3.72 -33.19 2.55
N ALA A 78 2.52 -32.82 2.99
CA ALA A 78 2.08 -33.06 4.37
C ALA A 78 2.08 -34.54 4.72
N LYS A 79 1.59 -35.40 3.81
CA LYS A 79 1.64 -36.86 3.98
C LYS A 79 3.07 -37.38 4.09
N LYS A 80 3.97 -36.90 3.23
CA LYS A 80 5.38 -37.30 3.25
C LYS A 80 6.09 -36.87 4.53
N LEU A 81 5.76 -35.71 5.05
CA LEU A 81 6.35 -35.13 6.26
C LEU A 81 5.68 -35.61 7.57
N GLY A 82 4.54 -36.32 7.49
CA GLY A 82 3.80 -36.78 8.66
C GLY A 82 3.14 -35.66 9.45
N ILE A 83 2.79 -34.53 8.81
CA ILE A 83 2.14 -33.36 9.43
C ILE A 83 0.79 -33.09 8.80
N SER A 84 -0.02 -32.23 9.43
CA SER A 84 -1.29 -31.81 8.83
C SER A 84 -1.07 -30.87 7.64
N ARG A 85 -1.98 -30.89 6.65
CA ARG A 85 -1.96 -29.93 5.53
C ARG A 85 -1.92 -28.48 6.02
N ARG A 86 -2.69 -28.14 7.07
CA ARG A 86 -2.71 -26.81 7.65
C ARG A 86 -1.32 -26.41 8.18
N ASN A 87 -0.64 -27.31 8.89
CA ASN A 87 0.71 -27.03 9.39
C ASN A 87 1.72 -26.90 8.26
N PHE A 88 1.59 -27.71 7.20
CA PHE A 88 2.43 -27.58 6.02
C PHE A 88 2.22 -26.23 5.32
N LEU A 89 0.98 -25.83 5.08
CA LEU A 89 0.67 -24.53 4.43
C LEU A 89 1.13 -23.32 5.26
N GLY A 90 1.17 -23.44 6.57
CA GLY A 90 1.73 -22.41 7.46
C GLY A 90 3.27 -22.38 7.50
N SER A 91 3.95 -23.27 6.82
CA SER A 91 5.41 -23.36 6.81
C SER A 91 6.04 -22.75 5.55
N THR A 92 7.36 -22.60 5.56
CA THR A 92 8.15 -22.22 4.37
C THR A 92 7.95 -23.16 3.20
N GLY A 93 7.73 -24.45 3.47
CA GLY A 93 7.40 -25.45 2.45
C GLY A 93 6.05 -25.17 1.79
N GLY A 94 5.07 -24.67 2.54
CA GLY A 94 3.78 -24.22 2.00
C GLY A 94 3.94 -23.02 1.05
N THR A 95 4.78 -22.07 1.41
CA THR A 95 5.12 -20.93 0.55
C THR A 95 5.77 -21.39 -0.76
N ALA A 96 6.73 -22.32 -0.69
CA ALA A 96 7.34 -22.91 -1.88
C ALA A 96 6.31 -23.62 -2.76
N ALA A 97 5.41 -24.42 -2.15
CA ALA A 97 4.33 -25.10 -2.88
C ALA A 97 3.41 -24.11 -3.62
N ALA A 98 3.13 -22.95 -3.02
CA ALA A 98 2.32 -21.92 -3.66
C ALA A 98 3.00 -21.33 -4.91
N PHE A 99 4.28 -20.97 -4.83
CA PHE A 99 5.02 -20.45 -5.99
C PHE A 99 5.26 -21.52 -7.07
N ILE A 100 5.47 -22.79 -6.69
CA ILE A 100 5.51 -23.90 -7.65
C ILE A 100 4.17 -24.03 -8.38
N ALA A 101 3.05 -24.00 -7.65
CA ALA A 101 1.73 -24.08 -8.26
C ALA A 101 1.45 -22.91 -9.22
N MET A 102 1.91 -21.70 -8.89
CA MET A 102 1.83 -20.54 -9.77
C MET A 102 2.65 -20.75 -11.04
N ASN A 103 3.89 -21.24 -10.91
CA ASN A 103 4.72 -21.56 -12.06
C ASN A 103 4.12 -22.67 -12.94
N ASP A 104 3.51 -23.69 -12.35
CA ASP A 104 2.86 -24.79 -13.07
C ASP A 104 1.65 -24.29 -13.90
N VAL A 105 0.98 -23.21 -13.49
CA VAL A 105 -0.24 -22.69 -14.14
C VAL A 105 0.01 -21.46 -15.02
N PHE A 106 0.82 -20.53 -14.57
CA PHE A 106 1.03 -19.26 -15.25
C PHE A 106 2.26 -19.24 -16.15
N GLY A 107 3.26 -20.07 -15.87
CA GLY A 107 4.60 -20.04 -16.45
C GLY A 107 5.67 -19.73 -15.40
N LYS A 108 6.94 -19.76 -15.78
CA LYS A 108 8.08 -19.57 -14.87
C LYS A 108 8.28 -18.09 -14.55
N PHE A 109 7.59 -17.63 -13.51
CA PHE A 109 7.73 -16.26 -12.98
C PHE A 109 8.45 -16.20 -11.64
N PHE A 110 8.55 -17.31 -10.92
CA PHE A 110 9.13 -17.33 -9.58
C PHE A 110 10.29 -18.31 -9.50
N LYS A 111 11.39 -17.85 -8.91
CA LYS A 111 12.52 -18.72 -8.58
C LYS A 111 12.16 -19.57 -7.37
N VAL A 112 11.93 -20.83 -7.60
CA VAL A 112 11.55 -21.81 -6.58
C VAL A 112 11.88 -23.23 -7.04
N ASP A 113 12.42 -24.04 -6.13
CA ASP A 113 12.75 -25.44 -6.36
C ASP A 113 11.83 -26.38 -5.57
N ARG A 114 11.58 -27.58 -6.08
CA ARG A 114 10.69 -28.55 -5.41
C ARG A 114 11.21 -29.04 -4.07
N GLU A 115 12.52 -29.05 -3.91
CA GLU A 115 13.22 -29.40 -2.69
C GLU A 115 12.85 -28.47 -1.53
N GLU A 116 12.52 -27.22 -1.81
CA GLU A 116 12.13 -26.23 -0.81
C GLU A 116 10.86 -26.63 -0.03
N MET A 117 10.01 -27.47 -0.59
CA MET A 117 8.85 -28.01 0.12
C MET A 117 9.23 -28.92 1.30
N PHE A 118 10.44 -29.46 1.30
CA PHE A 118 10.87 -30.50 2.24
C PHE A 118 12.09 -30.10 3.07
N GLU A 119 12.95 -29.27 2.49
CA GLU A 119 14.26 -28.95 3.03
C GLU A 119 14.38 -27.45 3.34
N PRO A 120 14.37 -27.04 4.61
CA PRO A 120 14.53 -25.63 5.00
C PRO A 120 15.81 -24.98 4.46
N ALA A 121 16.88 -25.76 4.27
CA ALA A 121 18.13 -25.28 3.69
C ALA A 121 17.99 -24.90 2.22
N ALA A 122 17.22 -25.65 1.43
CA ALA A 122 16.91 -25.32 0.05
C ALA A 122 16.04 -24.05 -0.03
N HIS A 123 15.03 -23.95 0.84
CA HIS A 123 14.22 -22.74 0.93
C HIS A 123 15.07 -21.49 1.22
N ALA A 124 16.02 -21.58 2.15
CA ALA A 124 16.87 -20.46 2.53
C ALA A 124 17.77 -19.94 1.38
N GLN A 125 17.98 -20.72 0.31
CA GLN A 125 18.77 -20.29 -0.86
C GLN A 125 17.98 -19.36 -1.79
N ASN A 126 16.66 -19.53 -1.89
CA ASN A 126 15.80 -18.76 -2.79
C ASN A 126 14.91 -17.74 -2.06
N ALA A 127 14.77 -17.87 -0.75
CA ALA A 127 14.03 -16.92 0.09
C ALA A 127 14.75 -15.57 0.22
N PRO A 128 14.06 -14.51 0.60
CA PRO A 128 14.70 -13.24 0.91
C PRO A 128 15.77 -13.44 1.99
N PRO A 129 17.01 -12.96 1.76
CA PRO A 129 18.10 -13.17 2.69
C PRO A 129 17.80 -12.49 4.04
N LYS A 130 18.32 -13.08 5.12
CA LYS A 130 18.11 -12.55 6.49
C LYS A 130 18.66 -11.14 6.68
N ASP A 131 19.63 -10.74 5.87
CA ASP A 131 20.25 -9.42 5.86
C ASP A 131 19.55 -8.42 4.93
N LEU A 132 18.43 -8.79 4.33
CA LEU A 132 17.68 -7.91 3.44
C LEU A 132 17.19 -6.67 4.21
N PHE A 133 17.58 -5.50 3.72
CA PHE A 133 17.08 -4.24 4.24
C PHE A 133 15.80 -3.86 3.52
N VAL A 134 14.69 -3.82 4.24
CA VAL A 134 13.37 -3.53 3.68
C VAL A 134 12.84 -2.24 4.30
N VAL A 135 12.55 -1.27 3.46
CA VAL A 135 11.75 -0.09 3.80
C VAL A 135 10.40 -0.25 3.14
N ASP A 136 9.37 -0.21 3.93
CA ASP A 136 7.99 -0.24 3.44
C ASP A 136 7.43 1.19 3.46
N ASP A 137 7.27 1.76 2.27
CA ASP A 137 6.92 3.17 2.09
C ASP A 137 5.44 3.47 2.35
N GLN A 138 4.60 2.42 2.44
CA GLN A 138 3.16 2.61 2.60
C GLN A 138 2.57 1.58 3.57
N LEU A 139 2.39 2.03 4.79
CA LEU A 139 1.81 1.22 5.87
C LEU A 139 0.68 1.97 6.56
N HIS A 140 -0.33 1.24 6.97
CA HIS A 140 -1.54 1.80 7.56
C HIS A 140 -1.94 1.08 8.83
N PHE A 141 -2.36 1.82 9.83
CA PHE A 141 -3.22 1.37 10.92
C PHE A 141 -4.30 2.42 11.17
N VAL A 142 -5.31 2.09 11.93
CA VAL A 142 -6.41 3.01 12.21
C VAL A 142 -6.42 3.43 13.67
N ARG A 143 -6.94 4.62 13.93
CA ARG A 143 -7.07 5.14 15.29
C ARG A 143 -8.07 4.32 16.11
N GLY A 144 -7.78 4.19 17.42
CA GLY A 144 -8.60 3.46 18.38
C GLY A 144 -9.91 4.14 18.80
N SER A 145 -10.38 5.19 18.11
CA SER A 145 -11.67 5.81 18.38
C SER A 145 -12.79 5.14 17.59
N GLN A 146 -14.01 5.17 18.11
CA GLN A 146 -15.20 4.62 17.43
C GLN A 146 -15.46 5.22 16.04
N GLN A 147 -14.87 6.37 15.73
CA GLN A 147 -15.01 7.01 14.41
C GLN A 147 -14.23 6.27 13.30
N GLY A 148 -13.11 5.62 13.62
CA GLY A 148 -12.38 4.82 12.64
C GLY A 148 -13.24 3.72 12.00
N PRO A 149 -13.93 2.87 12.78
CA PRO A 149 -14.89 1.90 12.24
C PRO A 149 -16.03 2.55 11.48
N THR A 150 -16.49 3.73 11.91
CA THR A 150 -17.54 4.47 11.19
C THR A 150 -17.06 4.95 9.84
N VAL A 151 -15.83 5.44 9.75
CA VAL A 151 -15.22 5.84 8.46
C VAL A 151 -15.03 4.64 7.55
N LEU A 152 -14.49 3.54 8.05
CA LEU A 152 -14.34 2.32 7.29
C LEU A 152 -15.68 1.75 6.83
N ARG A 153 -16.71 1.85 7.68
CA ARG A 153 -18.09 1.51 7.29
C ARG A 153 -18.64 2.44 6.23
N ALA A 154 -18.38 3.75 6.36
CA ALA A 154 -18.81 4.73 5.37
C ALA A 154 -18.18 4.43 4.01
N ILE A 155 -16.89 4.11 3.99
CA ILE A 155 -16.18 3.66 2.78
C ILE A 155 -16.81 2.38 2.25
N ALA A 156 -17.06 1.42 3.14
CA ALA A 156 -17.60 0.12 2.78
C ALA A 156 -19.04 0.17 2.26
N GLN A 157 -19.84 1.11 2.76
CA GLN A 157 -21.28 1.18 2.52
C GLN A 157 -21.68 2.33 1.60
N GLY A 158 -20.73 3.18 1.26
CA GLY A 158 -20.93 4.23 0.27
C GLY A 158 -22.06 5.22 0.61
N PRO A 159 -22.97 5.52 -0.34
CA PRO A 159 -23.85 6.67 -0.29
C PRO A 159 -24.93 6.65 0.79
N THR A 160 -25.11 5.54 1.40
CA THR A 160 -26.19 5.38 2.37
C THR A 160 -25.82 5.89 3.75
N THR A 161 -24.56 6.34 3.93
CA THR A 161 -24.13 6.95 5.18
C THR A 161 -24.59 8.40 5.24
N PRO A 162 -25.31 8.83 6.28
CA PRO A 162 -25.63 10.24 6.47
C PRO A 162 -24.36 11.10 6.43
N GLY A 163 -24.35 12.12 5.58
CA GLY A 163 -23.17 12.95 5.33
C GLY A 163 -22.41 12.63 4.05
N PHE A 164 -22.71 11.52 3.39
CA PHE A 164 -22.28 11.21 2.02
C PHE A 164 -23.49 11.07 1.09
N PRO A 165 -24.31 12.11 0.92
CA PRO A 165 -25.50 12.03 0.08
C PRO A 165 -25.18 11.84 -1.40
N THR A 166 -23.93 12.16 -1.79
CA THR A 166 -23.41 11.96 -3.14
C THR A 166 -22.02 11.39 -3.04
N ASN A 167 -21.72 10.45 -3.90
CA ASN A 167 -20.38 9.91 -4.02
C ASN A 167 -19.39 11.01 -4.40
N PRO A 168 -18.42 11.38 -3.56
CA PRO A 168 -17.40 12.32 -3.95
C PRO A 168 -16.55 11.80 -5.12
N PHE A 169 -16.54 10.48 -5.35
CA PHE A 169 -15.82 9.82 -6.43
C PHE A 169 -16.70 9.48 -7.64
N ASN A 170 -18.01 9.63 -7.53
CA ASN A 170 -18.95 9.47 -8.63
C ASN A 170 -20.06 10.53 -8.58
N PRO A 171 -19.79 11.73 -9.10
CA PRO A 171 -20.73 12.85 -9.03
C PRO A 171 -22.06 12.57 -9.74
N ASN A 172 -22.11 11.58 -10.61
CA ASN A 172 -23.32 11.21 -11.34
C ASN A 172 -24.12 10.10 -10.66
N ASN A 173 -23.68 9.62 -9.52
CA ASN A 173 -24.36 8.54 -8.76
C ASN A 173 -24.69 7.29 -9.61
N VAL A 174 -23.89 7.01 -10.62
CA VAL A 174 -24.08 5.82 -11.45
C VAL A 174 -23.40 4.65 -10.77
N PRO A 175 -24.12 3.60 -10.41
CA PRO A 175 -23.54 2.39 -9.86
C PRO A 175 -22.47 1.82 -10.78
N ASP A 176 -21.42 1.21 -10.20
CA ASP A 176 -20.53 0.36 -10.96
C ASP A 176 -21.24 -0.93 -11.40
N GLU A 177 -20.55 -1.81 -12.10
CA GLU A 177 -21.07 -3.10 -12.57
C GLU A 177 -21.60 -4.01 -11.44
N PHE A 178 -21.21 -3.73 -10.18
CA PHE A 178 -21.67 -4.43 -8.99
C PHE A 178 -22.81 -3.70 -8.25
N GLY A 179 -23.29 -2.59 -8.80
CA GLY A 179 -24.33 -1.78 -8.18
C GLY A 179 -23.81 -0.80 -7.12
N ASN A 180 -22.48 -0.68 -6.97
CA ASN A 180 -21.87 0.25 -6.02
C ASN A 180 -21.72 1.65 -6.64
N PRO A 181 -22.46 2.66 -6.20
CA PRO A 181 -22.40 3.99 -6.77
C PRO A 181 -21.10 4.75 -6.43
N TYR A 182 -20.28 4.23 -5.54
CA TYR A 182 -19.06 4.90 -5.06
C TYR A 182 -17.78 4.33 -5.62
N GLY A 183 -17.80 3.12 -6.09
CA GLY A 183 -16.58 2.46 -6.51
C GLY A 183 -15.62 2.10 -5.37
N VAL A 184 -15.91 2.49 -4.14
CA VAL A 184 -15.15 2.12 -2.95
C VAL A 184 -16.06 1.36 -2.01
N TRP A 185 -15.74 0.09 -1.77
CA TRP A 185 -16.69 -0.77 -1.15
C TRP A 185 -16.05 -2.01 -0.51
N ASN A 186 -16.46 -2.34 0.72
CA ASN A 186 -15.99 -3.53 1.42
C ASN A 186 -17.14 -4.35 2.00
N PRO A 187 -17.70 -5.30 1.24
CA PRO A 187 -18.79 -6.14 1.69
C PRO A 187 -18.45 -7.03 2.88
N ALA A 188 -17.19 -7.32 3.07
CA ALA A 188 -16.74 -8.10 4.20
C ALA A 188 -16.99 -7.42 5.56
N LEU A 189 -17.22 -6.11 5.55
CA LEU A 189 -17.56 -5.35 6.75
C LEU A 189 -19.05 -5.37 7.08
N ILE A 190 -19.89 -5.85 6.15
CA ILE A 190 -21.33 -5.92 6.37
C ILE A 190 -21.64 -7.10 7.32
N GLY A 191 -22.23 -6.79 8.46
CA GLY A 191 -22.58 -7.81 9.46
C GLY A 191 -21.42 -8.32 10.31
N MET A 192 -20.19 -7.92 10.03
CA MET A 192 -19.09 -8.19 10.94
C MET A 192 -19.03 -7.13 12.02
N PRO A 193 -18.85 -7.50 13.30
CA PRO A 193 -18.35 -6.54 14.26
C PRO A 193 -17.03 -6.06 13.73
N LEU A 194 -16.95 -4.80 13.32
CA LEU A 194 -15.67 -4.15 13.08
C LEU A 194 -14.95 -4.07 14.41
N THR A 195 -14.25 -5.12 14.74
CA THR A 195 -13.29 -5.07 15.81
C THR A 195 -12.12 -4.26 15.25
N GLN A 196 -11.83 -3.15 15.85
CA GLN A 196 -10.66 -2.31 15.56
C GLN A 196 -9.37 -3.11 15.64
N ASP A 197 -9.40 -4.25 16.30
CA ASP A 197 -8.27 -5.14 16.56
C ASP A 197 -7.52 -5.54 15.29
N MET A 198 -8.22 -5.66 14.16
CA MET A 198 -7.60 -6.00 12.87
C MET A 198 -6.64 -4.93 12.34
N PHE A 199 -6.85 -3.67 12.68
CA PHE A 199 -6.11 -2.53 12.13
C PHE A 199 -5.53 -1.64 13.22
N HIS A 200 -5.53 -2.12 14.45
CA HIS A 200 -4.98 -1.40 15.59
C HIS A 200 -3.44 -1.42 15.55
N ILE A 201 -2.81 -0.47 16.21
CA ILE A 201 -1.35 -0.35 16.28
C ILE A 201 -0.65 -1.63 16.79
N VAL A 202 -1.28 -2.40 17.69
CA VAL A 202 -0.72 -3.67 18.18
C VAL A 202 -0.67 -4.72 17.07
N GLN A 203 -1.75 -4.84 16.29
CA GLN A 203 -1.77 -5.72 15.11
C GLN A 203 -0.81 -5.24 14.03
N PHE A 204 -0.67 -3.93 13.88
CA PHE A 204 0.32 -3.33 12.98
C PHE A 204 1.75 -3.74 13.37
N ILE A 205 2.14 -3.58 14.64
CA ILE A 205 3.46 -3.97 15.12
C ILE A 205 3.71 -5.46 14.88
N ARG A 206 2.71 -6.29 15.17
CA ARG A 206 2.79 -7.72 14.91
C ARG A 206 2.99 -8.03 13.43
N SER A 207 2.09 -7.56 12.58
CA SER A 207 2.10 -7.90 11.14
C SER A 207 3.32 -7.35 10.42
N VAL A 208 3.74 -6.12 10.75
CA VAL A 208 4.84 -5.44 10.07
C VAL A 208 6.20 -5.88 10.60
N TYR A 209 6.37 -6.00 11.92
CA TYR A 209 7.70 -6.21 12.48
C TYR A 209 7.94 -7.63 13.02
N PHE A 210 6.89 -8.39 13.37
CA PHE A 210 7.07 -9.77 13.85
C PHE A 210 6.81 -10.79 12.76
N ASP A 211 5.77 -10.56 11.95
CA ASP A 211 5.36 -11.47 10.89
C ASP A 211 6.02 -11.15 9.53
N SER A 212 6.87 -10.11 9.46
CA SER A 212 7.58 -9.76 8.22
C SER A 212 9.04 -9.33 8.44
N GLN A 213 9.77 -9.18 7.33
CA GLN A 213 11.15 -8.70 7.31
C GLN A 213 11.27 -7.18 7.18
N VAL A 214 10.19 -6.43 7.32
CA VAL A 214 10.25 -4.97 7.27
C VAL A 214 11.23 -4.45 8.31
N THR A 215 12.18 -3.66 7.84
CA THR A 215 13.19 -3.02 8.68
C THR A 215 12.69 -1.68 9.20
N VAL A 216 12.26 -0.82 8.29
CA VAL A 216 11.70 0.49 8.61
C VAL A 216 10.36 0.62 7.88
N GLY A 217 9.33 1.04 8.59
CA GLY A 217 8.01 1.26 8.04
C GLY A 217 7.64 2.74 8.04
N LEU A 218 7.05 3.22 6.94
CA LEU A 218 6.54 4.58 6.83
C LEU A 218 5.02 4.56 7.01
N ILE A 219 4.56 5.09 8.14
CA ILE A 219 3.14 5.14 8.49
C ILE A 219 2.47 6.19 7.64
N SER A 220 1.52 5.77 6.82
CA SER A 220 0.77 6.60 5.89
C SER A 220 -0.63 6.91 6.40
N ASN A 221 -1.08 8.10 6.06
CA ASN A 221 -2.44 8.56 6.26
C ASN A 221 -3.25 8.48 4.97
N VAL A 222 -4.55 8.62 5.09
CA VAL A 222 -5.47 8.65 3.97
C VAL A 222 -6.18 10.00 3.97
N THR A 223 -5.64 10.99 3.25
CA THR A 223 -6.24 12.33 3.08
C THR A 223 -7.42 12.33 2.10
N ALA A 224 -7.99 11.15 1.83
CA ALA A 224 -9.08 10.96 0.89
C ALA A 224 -10.46 11.31 1.47
N PHE A 225 -10.59 11.34 2.80
CA PHE A 225 -11.88 11.40 3.48
C PHE A 225 -12.22 12.78 4.03
N VAL A 226 -11.44 13.80 3.70
CA VAL A 226 -11.87 15.14 3.94
C VAL A 226 -13.01 15.42 2.99
N ALA A 227 -14.18 15.12 3.48
CA ALA A 227 -15.37 15.50 2.80
C ALA A 227 -15.37 17.03 2.61
N GLY A 228 -16.03 17.46 1.57
CA GLY A 228 -16.28 18.87 1.28
C GLY A 228 -16.97 19.59 2.45
N PRO A 229 -17.58 20.76 2.22
CA PRO A 229 -18.10 21.61 3.28
C PRO A 229 -19.06 20.96 4.27
N SER A 230 -19.56 19.80 3.98
CA SER A 230 -20.42 19.01 4.86
C SER A 230 -19.66 17.98 5.72
N GLY A 231 -18.36 17.74 5.46
CA GLY A 231 -17.58 16.76 6.22
C GLY A 231 -18.21 15.37 6.23
N ILE A 232 -17.63 14.48 7.01
CA ILE A 232 -18.31 13.25 7.45
C ILE A 232 -19.45 13.59 8.44
N ASN A 233 -19.39 14.77 9.04
CA ASN A 233 -20.45 15.29 9.92
C ASN A 233 -21.12 16.50 9.28
N PRO A 234 -22.34 16.37 8.76
CA PRO A 234 -23.10 17.53 8.26
C PRO A 234 -23.20 18.62 9.32
N GLY A 235 -22.84 19.84 8.95
CA GLY A 235 -22.91 20.98 9.84
C GLY A 235 -21.64 21.31 10.62
N GLN A 236 -20.58 20.56 10.46
CA GLN A 236 -19.26 20.95 10.97
C GLN A 236 -18.57 21.90 9.99
N PRO A 237 -17.88 22.95 10.48
CA PRO A 237 -17.13 23.84 9.62
C PRO A 237 -16.02 23.07 8.90
N ALA A 238 -15.76 23.45 7.66
CA ALA A 238 -14.67 22.92 6.88
C ALA A 238 -13.37 23.06 7.68
N LEU A 239 -12.69 21.94 7.91
CA LEU A 239 -11.34 21.82 8.45
C LEU A 239 -10.90 23.01 9.32
N ASP A 240 -11.31 23.01 10.54
CA ASP A 240 -10.46 23.53 11.59
C ASP A 240 -9.20 22.62 11.64
N VAL A 241 -8.04 23.21 11.87
CA VAL A 241 -6.78 22.52 12.17
C VAL A 241 -6.96 21.40 13.20
N ASN A 242 -7.97 21.54 14.03
CA ASN A 242 -8.40 20.57 15.02
C ASN A 242 -9.39 19.53 14.49
N ASP A 243 -10.03 19.71 13.35
CA ASP A 243 -11.12 18.87 12.83
C ASP A 243 -10.76 18.04 11.58
N ALA A 244 -9.58 18.22 11.00
CA ALA A 244 -8.95 17.23 10.10
C ALA A 244 -8.90 15.82 10.74
N ARG A 245 -9.37 15.72 11.96
CA ARG A 245 -9.42 14.53 12.80
C ARG A 245 -10.59 13.62 12.53
N THR A 246 -11.67 14.12 12.01
CA THR A 246 -12.93 13.38 12.05
C THR A 246 -13.14 12.47 10.87
N GLY A 247 -12.44 12.71 9.77
CA GLY A 247 -12.53 11.92 8.55
C GLY A 247 -11.34 11.01 8.28
N GLU A 248 -10.22 11.28 8.93
CA GLU A 248 -8.97 10.55 8.66
C GLU A 248 -8.88 9.24 9.45
N VAL A 249 -8.28 8.22 8.85
CA VAL A 249 -7.98 6.96 9.54
C VAL A 249 -7.00 7.18 10.70
N LEU A 250 -6.06 8.13 10.53
CA LEU A 250 -5.18 8.68 11.57
C LEU A 250 -5.09 10.19 11.39
N THR A 251 -5.02 10.93 12.49
CA THR A 251 -4.61 12.33 12.46
C THR A 251 -3.10 12.44 12.32
N ALA A 252 -2.60 13.61 11.91
CA ALA A 252 -1.16 13.86 11.88
C ALA A 252 -0.49 13.62 13.26
N ALA A 253 -1.15 14.04 14.34
CA ALA A 253 -0.70 13.79 15.71
C ALA A 253 -0.63 12.30 16.05
N GLN A 254 -1.64 11.52 15.64
CA GLN A 254 -1.66 10.06 15.89
C GLN A 254 -0.62 9.32 15.06
N THR A 255 -0.37 9.75 13.83
CA THR A 255 0.68 9.18 12.98
C THR A 255 2.06 9.41 13.61
N ALA A 256 2.33 10.64 14.06
CA ALA A 256 3.57 10.99 14.74
C ALA A 256 3.73 10.22 16.07
N ALA A 257 2.66 10.15 16.87
CA ALA A 257 2.66 9.40 18.13
C ALA A 257 2.88 7.90 17.91
N GLY A 258 2.30 7.32 16.85
CA GLY A 258 2.54 5.92 16.46
C GLY A 258 3.99 5.65 16.09
N ARG A 259 4.59 6.55 15.28
CA ARG A 259 6.04 6.50 14.98
C ARG A 259 6.88 6.54 16.25
N ASP A 260 6.62 7.52 17.10
CA ASP A 260 7.40 7.73 18.32
C ASP A 260 7.28 6.54 19.27
N PHE A 261 6.08 6.00 19.45
CA PHE A 261 5.82 4.81 20.24
C PHE A 261 6.58 3.57 19.73
N ILE A 262 6.55 3.33 18.41
CA ILE A 262 7.24 2.19 17.80
C ILE A 262 8.76 2.34 17.95
N ASN A 263 9.31 3.55 17.75
CA ASN A 263 10.73 3.82 17.88
C ASN A 263 11.20 3.69 19.34
N GLU A 264 10.41 4.15 20.30
CA GLU A 264 10.69 3.98 21.72
C GLU A 264 10.66 2.49 22.12
N LEU A 265 9.64 1.76 21.70
CA LEU A 265 9.54 0.32 21.93
C LEU A 265 10.73 -0.44 21.34
N ALA A 266 11.15 -0.04 20.15
CA ALA A 266 12.28 -0.65 19.45
C ALA A 266 13.64 -0.29 20.08
N GLY A 267 13.77 0.92 20.61
CA GLY A 267 15.05 1.51 20.97
C GLY A 267 15.91 1.84 19.74
N SER A 268 15.26 1.99 18.57
CA SER A 268 15.89 2.34 17.28
C SER A 268 14.85 2.92 16.32
N ARG A 269 15.31 3.54 15.22
CA ARG A 269 14.41 4.11 14.20
C ARG A 269 13.84 3.02 13.30
N ARG A 270 12.67 2.50 13.67
CA ARG A 270 11.93 1.46 12.94
C ARG A 270 10.71 2.01 12.23
N ALA A 271 10.25 3.19 12.60
CA ALA A 271 9.08 3.83 12.01
C ALA A 271 9.36 5.27 11.61
N MET A 272 8.73 5.69 10.53
CA MET A 272 8.61 7.06 10.04
C MET A 272 7.13 7.42 9.94
N ALA A 273 6.82 8.70 9.83
CA ALA A 273 5.44 9.20 9.79
C ALA A 273 5.26 10.21 8.66
N HIS A 274 4.25 10.00 7.83
CA HIS A 274 3.78 11.02 6.91
C HIS A 274 3.02 12.14 7.62
N GLY A 275 3.27 13.36 7.21
CA GLY A 275 2.34 14.46 7.39
C GLY A 275 1.19 14.36 6.39
N LEU A 276 0.04 14.88 6.77
CA LEU A 276 -1.14 14.99 5.90
C LEU A 276 -0.95 16.14 4.92
N LEU A 277 -0.87 15.82 3.63
CA LEU A 277 -0.71 16.81 2.58
C LEU A 277 -2.06 17.32 2.11
N TYR A 278 -2.48 18.44 2.68
CA TYR A 278 -3.58 19.25 2.17
C TYR A 278 -2.99 20.44 1.44
N VAL A 279 -3.25 20.57 0.14
CA VAL A 279 -2.63 21.61 -0.68
C VAL A 279 -3.51 22.88 -0.76
N GLY A 280 -2.89 23.99 -1.16
CA GLY A 280 -3.52 25.26 -1.39
C GLY A 280 -3.36 26.26 -0.26
N LYS A 281 -3.53 27.55 -0.60
CA LYS A 281 -3.33 28.67 0.34
C LYS A 281 -4.16 28.57 1.61
N GLY A 282 -5.39 28.02 1.50
CA GLY A 282 -6.29 27.83 2.63
C GLY A 282 -5.89 26.73 3.61
N ASN A 283 -4.82 25.97 3.30
CA ASN A 283 -4.31 24.89 4.15
C ASN A 283 -2.86 25.12 4.64
N LEU A 284 -2.24 26.26 4.29
CA LEU A 284 -0.83 26.51 4.63
C LEU A 284 -0.58 26.54 6.13
N ASP A 285 -1.51 27.09 6.91
CA ASP A 285 -1.42 27.11 8.37
C ASP A 285 -1.40 25.70 8.95
N TYR A 286 -2.19 24.78 8.37
CA TYR A 286 -2.20 23.39 8.79
C TYR A 286 -0.91 22.65 8.44
N ILE A 287 -0.36 22.89 7.26
CA ILE A 287 0.96 22.32 6.88
C ILE A 287 2.04 22.86 7.84
N GLN A 288 2.05 24.17 8.12
CA GLN A 288 3.01 24.75 9.05
C GLN A 288 2.83 24.20 10.48
N TYR A 289 1.58 24.04 10.92
CA TYR A 289 1.27 23.45 12.23
C TYR A 289 1.84 22.04 12.37
N GLN A 290 1.70 21.18 11.34
CA GLN A 290 2.28 19.85 11.35
C GLN A 290 3.83 19.90 11.41
N ILE A 291 4.45 20.81 10.68
CA ILE A 291 5.91 21.01 10.73
C ILE A 291 6.34 21.40 12.16
N ASP A 292 5.63 22.31 12.78
CA ASP A 292 6.01 22.86 14.07
C ASP A 292 5.71 21.91 15.25
N HIS A 293 4.73 21.02 15.12
CA HIS A 293 4.26 20.19 16.24
C HIS A 293 4.42 18.67 16.07
N HIS A 294 4.49 18.18 14.81
CA HIS A 294 4.46 16.73 14.55
C HIS A 294 5.72 16.20 13.85
N ASN A 295 6.54 17.08 13.31
CA ASN A 295 7.80 16.74 12.64
C ASN A 295 7.65 15.60 11.62
N PRO A 296 6.83 15.77 10.57
CA PRO A 296 6.64 14.72 9.59
C PRO A 296 7.94 14.33 8.90
N ASP A 297 8.15 13.03 8.69
CA ASP A 297 9.31 12.53 7.96
C ASP A 297 9.17 12.69 6.45
N ALA A 298 7.93 12.69 5.94
CA ALA A 298 7.55 12.93 4.55
C ALA A 298 6.08 13.35 4.50
N TRP A 299 5.52 13.53 3.30
CA TRP A 299 4.15 13.99 3.11
C TRP A 299 3.32 12.99 2.33
N LYS A 300 2.06 12.79 2.73
CA LYS A 300 1.11 11.94 2.00
C LYS A 300 -0.13 12.72 1.62
N GLY A 301 -0.45 12.69 0.31
CA GLY A 301 -1.62 13.33 -0.26
C GLY A 301 -2.40 12.44 -1.23
N TYR A 302 -3.59 12.91 -1.56
CA TYR A 302 -4.48 12.32 -2.56
C TYR A 302 -4.95 13.43 -3.49
N ASN A 303 -4.55 13.40 -4.74
CA ASN A 303 -4.95 14.43 -5.71
C ASN A 303 -6.30 14.13 -6.37
N ILE A 304 -6.76 12.90 -6.25
CA ILE A 304 -8.07 12.44 -6.74
C ILE A 304 -9.21 12.68 -5.76
N SER A 305 -8.93 13.23 -4.58
CA SER A 305 -9.89 13.56 -3.54
C SER A 305 -9.92 15.06 -3.26
N ASN A 306 -10.92 15.52 -2.50
CA ASN A 306 -11.07 16.92 -2.10
C ASN A 306 -10.05 17.30 -1.00
N ALA A 307 -8.77 17.27 -1.32
CA ALA A 307 -7.66 17.55 -0.40
C ALA A 307 -6.96 18.91 -0.69
N ALA A 308 -7.61 19.80 -1.44
CA ALA A 308 -7.09 21.13 -1.74
C ALA A 308 -8.06 22.22 -1.35
N LYS A 309 -7.53 23.35 -0.86
CA LYS A 309 -8.28 24.56 -0.56
C LYS A 309 -7.52 25.77 -1.08
N VAL A 310 -8.08 26.42 -2.10
CA VAL A 310 -7.38 27.51 -2.79
C VAL A 310 -7.19 28.70 -1.86
N ASP A 311 -8.27 29.10 -1.19
CA ASP A 311 -8.28 30.25 -0.27
C ASP A 311 -9.36 30.03 0.80
N SER A 312 -10.39 30.86 0.87
CA SER A 312 -11.57 30.65 1.72
C SER A 312 -12.66 29.78 1.08
N GLY A 313 -12.43 29.29 -0.12
CA GLY A 313 -13.37 28.47 -0.89
C GLY A 313 -13.56 27.05 -0.36
N PRO A 314 -14.40 26.24 -1.02
CA PRO A 314 -14.60 24.85 -0.67
C PRO A 314 -13.34 24.01 -0.96
N MET A 315 -13.29 22.83 -0.33
CA MET A 315 -12.29 21.83 -0.65
C MET A 315 -12.51 21.29 -2.07
N GLN A 316 -11.43 21.05 -2.79
CA GLN A 316 -11.45 20.56 -4.19
C GLN A 316 -10.35 19.54 -4.45
N GLN A 317 -10.41 18.95 -5.61
CA GLN A 317 -9.31 18.14 -6.16
C GLN A 317 -8.21 19.06 -6.71
N TRP A 318 -7.05 18.47 -6.98
CA TRP A 318 -5.89 19.23 -7.42
C TRP A 318 -5.01 18.47 -8.41
N GLN A 319 -4.16 19.19 -9.08
CA GLN A 319 -3.09 18.67 -9.94
C GLN A 319 -1.74 19.15 -9.43
N HIS A 320 -0.69 18.35 -9.69
CA HIS A 320 0.66 18.69 -9.21
C HIS A 320 1.22 19.96 -9.84
N ASP A 321 0.83 20.29 -11.06
CA ASP A 321 1.30 21.46 -11.80
C ASP A 321 0.41 22.70 -11.67
N ASP A 322 -0.60 22.63 -10.80
CA ASP A 322 -1.46 23.80 -10.53
C ASP A 322 -0.72 24.83 -9.68
N GLU A 323 -0.33 25.93 -10.33
CA GLU A 323 0.42 27.02 -9.70
C GLU A 323 -0.38 27.77 -8.61
N ASN A 324 -1.69 27.76 -8.68
CA ASN A 324 -2.54 28.42 -7.70
C ASN A 324 -2.92 27.55 -6.51
N VAL A 325 -2.93 26.22 -6.72
CA VAL A 325 -3.40 25.26 -5.72
C VAL A 325 -2.23 24.49 -5.08
N ALA A 326 -1.44 23.76 -5.87
CA ALA A 326 -0.38 22.92 -5.33
C ALA A 326 0.89 23.69 -4.96
N TYR A 327 1.30 24.65 -5.81
CA TYR A 327 2.59 25.34 -5.66
C TYR A 327 2.74 26.15 -4.37
N PRO A 328 1.71 26.84 -3.82
CA PRO A 328 1.86 27.49 -2.53
C PRO A 328 2.29 26.55 -1.41
N THR A 329 1.78 25.30 -1.42
CA THR A 329 2.15 24.28 -0.43
C THR A 329 3.55 23.72 -0.69
N PHE A 330 3.92 23.48 -1.93
CA PHE A 330 5.25 23.02 -2.30
C PHE A 330 6.33 24.07 -1.96
N ASP A 331 6.03 25.34 -2.16
CA ASP A 331 6.90 26.45 -1.76
C ASP A 331 7.08 26.51 -0.24
N LEU A 332 6.00 26.38 0.54
CA LEU A 332 6.07 26.35 2.00
C LEU A 332 6.92 25.19 2.51
N ILE A 333 6.69 23.99 2.02
CA ILE A 333 7.49 22.80 2.37
C ILE A 333 8.96 23.02 1.97
N SER A 334 9.21 23.48 0.76
CA SER A 334 10.55 23.75 0.23
C SER A 334 11.31 24.80 1.05
N LYS A 335 10.63 25.86 1.51
CA LYS A 335 11.19 26.88 2.41
C LYS A 335 11.57 26.28 3.77
N ASN A 336 10.69 25.45 4.35
CA ASN A 336 10.97 24.81 5.63
C ASN A 336 12.11 23.77 5.54
N VAL A 337 12.22 23.03 4.41
CA VAL A 337 13.35 22.16 4.13
C VAL A 337 14.67 22.95 4.09
N ARG A 338 14.70 24.06 3.33
CA ARG A 338 15.91 24.91 3.23
C ARG A 338 16.28 25.55 4.58
N ALA A 339 15.29 25.87 5.39
CA ALA A 339 15.50 26.41 6.74
C ALA A 339 15.92 25.35 7.77
N GLY A 340 16.07 24.07 7.36
CA GLY A 340 16.42 22.98 8.27
C GLY A 340 15.32 22.62 9.26
N LYS A 341 14.07 22.99 8.96
CA LYS A 341 12.92 22.74 9.83
C LYS A 341 12.31 21.35 9.65
N LEU A 342 12.67 20.62 8.63
CA LEU A 342 12.23 19.28 8.35
C LEU A 342 13.41 18.31 8.35
N GLY A 343 13.17 17.07 8.72
CA GLY A 343 14.14 16.00 8.65
C GLY A 343 14.52 15.60 7.22
N PRO A 344 15.34 14.57 7.06
CA PRO A 344 15.93 14.19 5.76
C PRO A 344 14.92 13.90 4.64
N GLY A 345 13.79 13.28 4.96
CA GLY A 345 12.73 13.00 4.00
C GLY A 345 11.68 14.11 3.84
N GLY A 346 11.84 15.23 4.55
CA GLY A 346 10.84 16.31 4.57
C GLY A 346 10.55 16.98 3.23
N ASN A 347 11.38 16.72 2.22
CA ASN A 347 11.18 17.13 0.83
C ASN A 347 10.51 16.06 -0.03
N VAL A 348 10.03 14.96 0.55
CA VAL A 348 9.36 13.88 -0.17
C VAL A 348 7.86 14.08 -0.13
N ILE A 349 7.26 14.16 -1.31
CA ILE A 349 5.83 14.34 -1.55
C ILE A 349 5.30 13.04 -2.14
N SER A 350 4.61 12.25 -1.32
CA SER A 350 3.97 11.01 -1.74
C SER A 350 2.51 11.25 -2.05
N VAL A 351 2.07 10.91 -3.25
CA VAL A 351 0.70 11.17 -3.68
C VAL A 351 0.06 9.92 -4.26
N HIS A 352 -1.09 9.56 -3.71
CA HIS A 352 -1.97 8.56 -4.28
C HIS A 352 -2.50 9.07 -5.63
N LYS A 353 -2.13 8.39 -6.71
CA LYS A 353 -2.44 8.81 -8.07
C LYS A 353 -2.97 7.68 -8.97
N GLY A 354 -2.95 6.47 -8.49
CA GLY A 354 -3.61 5.32 -9.11
C GLY A 354 -5.02 5.10 -8.58
N LEU A 355 -5.68 4.05 -9.07
CA LEU A 355 -6.99 3.58 -8.61
C LEU A 355 -8.09 4.65 -8.68
N ALA A 356 -7.89 5.61 -9.57
CA ALA A 356 -8.88 6.66 -9.83
C ALA A 356 -9.92 6.12 -10.79
N ARG A 357 -11.03 5.62 -10.27
CA ARG A 357 -12.09 5.08 -11.09
C ARG A 357 -12.61 6.08 -12.11
N GLY A 358 -12.35 5.75 -13.32
CA GLY A 358 -12.59 6.14 -14.67
C GLY A 358 -13.64 7.18 -15.05
N ARG A 359 -14.02 8.10 -14.17
CA ARG A 359 -15.01 9.12 -14.56
C ARG A 359 -14.47 10.54 -14.43
N PRO A 360 -14.57 11.33 -15.50
CA PRO A 360 -14.33 12.76 -15.42
C PRO A 360 -15.21 13.39 -14.31
N PRO A 361 -14.66 14.33 -13.51
CA PRO A 361 -13.30 14.90 -13.61
C PRO A 361 -12.22 14.12 -12.85
N LEU A 362 -12.55 13.12 -12.06
CA LEU A 362 -11.63 12.40 -11.17
C LEU A 362 -10.51 11.68 -11.93
N ALA A 363 -10.86 11.00 -13.00
CA ALA A 363 -9.91 10.32 -13.87
C ALA A 363 -8.79 11.24 -14.36
N HIS A 364 -9.11 12.50 -14.64
CA HIS A 364 -8.15 13.47 -15.13
C HIS A 364 -7.03 13.73 -14.13
N ASN A 365 -7.34 13.87 -12.85
CA ASN A 365 -6.34 14.12 -11.80
C ASN A 365 -5.48 12.89 -11.50
N GLY A 366 -5.99 11.69 -11.73
CA GLY A 366 -5.24 10.45 -11.61
C GLY A 366 -4.24 10.23 -12.75
N TYR A 367 -4.49 10.81 -13.94
CA TYR A 367 -3.62 10.66 -15.10
C TYR A 367 -2.28 11.43 -14.90
N PRO A 368 -1.13 10.90 -15.36
CA PRO A 368 0.19 11.45 -15.01
C PRO A 368 0.62 12.71 -15.80
N SER A 369 -0.24 13.34 -16.58
CA SER A 369 0.14 14.49 -17.44
C SER A 369 0.59 15.75 -16.67
N ASP A 370 0.17 15.91 -15.42
CA ASP A 370 0.52 17.01 -14.54
C ASP A 370 1.92 16.88 -13.89
N LEU A 371 2.48 15.68 -13.90
CA LEU A 371 3.76 15.42 -13.25
C LEU A 371 4.98 16.08 -13.94
N PRO A 372 5.14 16.02 -15.27
CA PRO A 372 6.34 16.54 -15.92
C PRO A 372 6.60 18.03 -15.66
N LYS A 373 5.57 18.87 -15.59
CA LYS A 373 5.72 20.29 -15.26
C LYS A 373 6.11 20.46 -13.79
N ALA A 374 5.41 19.82 -12.88
CA ALA A 374 5.71 19.90 -11.45
C ALA A 374 7.14 19.43 -11.14
N LEU A 375 7.60 18.33 -11.76
CA LEU A 375 8.95 17.79 -11.60
C LEU A 375 10.04 18.75 -12.06
N ARG A 376 9.81 19.51 -13.14
CA ARG A 376 10.73 20.54 -13.62
C ARG A 376 10.77 21.75 -12.70
N ASP A 377 9.60 22.20 -12.26
CA ASP A 377 9.46 23.44 -11.50
C ASP A 377 9.94 23.27 -10.04
N TRP A 378 9.91 22.03 -9.52
CA TRP A 378 10.30 21.69 -8.14
C TRP A 378 11.43 20.65 -8.07
N PRO A 379 12.63 20.93 -8.62
CA PRO A 379 13.73 19.96 -8.67
C PRO A 379 14.32 19.60 -7.29
N ASN A 380 14.00 20.38 -6.26
CA ASN A 380 14.41 20.16 -4.88
C ASN A 380 13.40 19.35 -4.04
N LEU A 381 12.24 19.04 -4.60
CA LEU A 381 11.27 18.13 -4.03
C LEU A 381 11.33 16.78 -4.76
N ASN A 382 11.12 15.72 -4.03
CA ASN A 382 11.01 14.36 -4.56
C ASN A 382 9.54 13.94 -4.57
N PHE A 383 9.04 13.45 -5.69
CA PHE A 383 7.67 13.04 -5.84
C PHE A 383 7.57 11.52 -5.94
N VAL A 384 6.87 10.91 -5.00
CA VAL A 384 6.56 9.47 -5.02
C VAL A 384 5.13 9.29 -5.48
N THR A 385 4.95 8.66 -6.63
CA THR A 385 3.63 8.36 -7.18
C THR A 385 3.19 6.99 -6.68
N TYR A 386 2.26 6.99 -5.73
CA TYR A 386 1.73 5.75 -5.16
C TYR A 386 0.89 5.00 -6.18
N HIS A 387 1.06 3.68 -6.17
CA HIS A 387 0.48 2.71 -7.10
C HIS A 387 0.92 2.91 -8.55
N SER A 388 1.97 3.73 -8.80
CA SER A 388 2.51 4.00 -10.15
C SER A 388 1.43 4.29 -11.20
N CYS A 389 0.36 4.95 -10.81
CA CYS A 389 -0.81 5.31 -11.62
C CYS A 389 -1.65 4.12 -12.13
N ILE A 390 -1.56 2.92 -11.59
CA ILE A 390 -2.39 1.79 -12.04
C ILE A 390 -3.88 2.09 -11.87
N GLN A 391 -4.70 1.60 -12.77
CA GLN A 391 -6.15 1.55 -12.60
C GLN A 391 -6.62 0.14 -12.23
N ASP A 392 -7.73 0.06 -11.52
CA ASP A 392 -8.32 -1.21 -11.08
C ASP A 392 -8.78 -2.11 -12.24
N SER A 393 -9.06 -1.54 -13.41
CA SER A 393 -9.34 -2.29 -14.65
C SER A 393 -8.21 -3.24 -15.07
N PHE A 394 -7.00 -3.08 -14.54
CA PHE A 394 -5.87 -3.96 -14.83
C PHE A 394 -5.69 -5.14 -13.88
N PHE A 395 -6.66 -5.39 -13.01
CA PHE A 395 -6.63 -6.53 -12.08
C PHE A 395 -7.53 -7.70 -12.51
N ASP A 396 -7.79 -7.86 -13.81
CA ASP A 396 -8.66 -8.91 -14.35
C ASP A 396 -8.09 -9.60 -15.61
N ASP A 397 -8.82 -10.59 -16.11
CA ASP A 397 -8.47 -11.31 -17.34
C ASP A 397 -8.54 -10.42 -18.60
N GLN A 398 -9.26 -9.29 -18.56
CA GLN A 398 -9.32 -8.33 -19.67
C GLN A 398 -7.96 -7.66 -19.86
N ALA A 399 -7.30 -7.25 -18.77
CA ALA A 399 -5.95 -6.69 -18.83
C ALA A 399 -4.96 -7.65 -19.52
N LEU A 400 -5.04 -8.93 -19.17
CA LEU A 400 -4.22 -9.95 -19.82
C LEU A 400 -4.56 -10.11 -21.31
N ALA A 401 -5.85 -10.04 -21.68
CA ALA A 401 -6.29 -10.10 -23.07
C ALA A 401 -5.78 -8.89 -23.86
N GLU A 402 -5.78 -7.70 -23.29
CA GLU A 402 -5.26 -6.48 -23.90
C GLU A 402 -3.74 -6.54 -24.14
N ILE A 403 -2.98 -7.06 -23.17
CA ILE A 403 -1.54 -7.29 -23.35
C ILE A 403 -1.29 -8.28 -24.48
N ARG A 404 -2.01 -9.39 -24.52
CA ARG A 404 -1.91 -10.40 -25.59
C ARG A 404 -2.28 -9.83 -26.96
N ALA A 405 -3.28 -8.97 -27.03
CA ALA A 405 -3.66 -8.29 -28.26
C ALA A 405 -2.53 -7.36 -28.76
N SER A 406 -1.87 -6.66 -27.85
CA SER A 406 -0.68 -5.87 -28.18
C SER A 406 0.49 -6.77 -28.64
N GLU A 407 0.69 -7.90 -27.99
CA GLU A 407 1.68 -8.89 -28.36
C GLU A 407 1.41 -9.50 -29.75
N ALA A 408 0.16 -9.72 -30.08
CA ALA A 408 -0.27 -10.21 -31.40
C ALA A 408 -0.28 -9.12 -32.49
N GLY A 409 0.02 -7.87 -32.15
CA GLY A 409 0.01 -6.74 -33.09
C GLY A 409 -1.39 -6.27 -33.48
N THR A 410 -2.43 -6.72 -32.77
CA THR A 410 -3.83 -6.33 -33.01
C THR A 410 -4.24 -5.10 -32.20
N ARG A 411 -3.42 -4.68 -31.26
CA ARG A 411 -3.56 -3.43 -30.49
C ARG A 411 -2.29 -2.58 -30.62
N PRO A 412 -2.41 -1.25 -30.75
CA PRO A 412 -1.24 -0.38 -30.86
C PRO A 412 -0.35 -0.45 -29.60
N LEU A 413 0.95 -0.42 -29.83
CA LEU A 413 1.96 -0.22 -28.78
C LEU A 413 2.06 1.27 -28.43
N LEU A 414 2.39 1.56 -27.19
CA LEU A 414 2.70 2.92 -26.75
C LEU A 414 4.23 3.06 -26.65
N ASN A 415 4.82 3.77 -27.63
CA ASN A 415 6.28 3.91 -27.75
C ASN A 415 7.04 2.58 -27.67
N GLY A 416 6.56 1.57 -28.41
CA GLY A 416 7.23 0.29 -28.58
C GLY A 416 6.95 -0.77 -27.51
N VAL A 417 6.11 -0.48 -26.52
CA VAL A 417 5.72 -1.45 -25.47
C VAL A 417 4.20 -1.58 -25.37
N PRO A 418 3.67 -2.70 -24.83
CA PRO A 418 2.26 -2.83 -24.52
C PRO A 418 1.78 -1.74 -23.57
N ASN A 419 0.62 -1.16 -23.84
CA ASN A 419 0.05 -0.16 -22.97
C ASN A 419 -0.58 -0.81 -21.73
N ILE A 420 0.02 -0.58 -20.58
CA ILE A 420 -0.48 -1.00 -19.25
C ILE A 420 -1.18 0.22 -18.65
N ASP A 421 -2.32 0.54 -19.20
CA ASP A 421 -3.14 1.66 -18.76
C ASP A 421 -2.31 2.93 -18.45
N TRP A 422 -2.47 3.55 -17.30
CA TRP A 422 -1.74 4.76 -16.93
C TRP A 422 -0.31 4.50 -16.42
N VAL A 423 0.05 3.26 -16.11
CA VAL A 423 1.44 2.91 -15.73
C VAL A 423 2.42 3.19 -16.87
N THR A 424 2.06 2.83 -18.10
CA THR A 424 2.93 3.06 -19.25
C THR A 424 3.21 4.54 -19.49
N PRO A 425 2.18 5.41 -19.67
CA PRO A 425 2.43 6.85 -19.80
C PRO A 425 3.10 7.44 -18.55
N TYR A 426 2.79 6.97 -17.34
CA TYR A 426 3.50 7.40 -16.13
C TYR A 426 5.00 7.13 -16.23
N ALA A 427 5.38 5.89 -16.52
CA ALA A 427 6.78 5.50 -16.61
C ALA A 427 7.54 6.30 -17.69
N GLN A 428 6.91 6.50 -18.87
CA GLN A 428 7.50 7.23 -20.00
C GLN A 428 7.61 8.74 -19.73
N LEU A 429 6.55 9.36 -19.24
CA LEU A 429 6.51 10.80 -18.99
C LEU A 429 7.44 11.24 -17.86
N THR A 430 7.59 10.40 -16.84
CA THR A 430 8.35 10.75 -15.64
C THR A 430 9.73 10.11 -15.57
N GLY A 431 10.04 9.16 -16.44
CA GLY A 431 11.36 8.48 -16.49
C GLY A 431 12.56 9.43 -16.61
N PRO A 432 12.51 10.52 -17.38
CA PRO A 432 13.61 11.47 -17.49
C PRO A 432 13.96 12.25 -16.21
N PHE A 433 13.09 12.21 -15.20
CA PHE A 433 13.23 13.05 -14.01
C PHE A 433 13.82 12.29 -12.82
N LYS A 434 14.92 12.81 -12.26
CA LYS A 434 15.63 12.21 -11.12
C LYS A 434 14.88 12.34 -9.78
N ASN A 435 13.91 13.22 -9.70
CA ASN A 435 13.09 13.49 -8.53
C ASN A 435 11.70 12.85 -8.62
N SER A 436 11.52 11.87 -9.52
CA SER A 436 10.27 11.10 -9.66
C SER A 436 10.49 9.64 -9.30
N PHE A 437 9.68 9.12 -8.41
CA PHE A 437 9.72 7.74 -7.91
C PHE A 437 8.36 7.08 -8.08
N GLY A 438 8.35 5.82 -8.51
CA GLY A 438 7.15 5.00 -8.60
C GLY A 438 7.05 4.02 -7.42
N GLU A 439 5.95 4.09 -6.71
CA GLU A 439 5.65 3.13 -5.65
C GLU A 439 4.80 2.00 -6.23
N VAL A 440 5.06 0.76 -5.80
CA VAL A 440 4.43 -0.42 -6.41
C VAL A 440 3.33 -1.07 -5.57
N GLY A 441 3.06 -0.63 -4.36
CA GLY A 441 2.07 -1.08 -3.38
C GLY A 441 0.92 -1.95 -3.92
N THR A 442 -0.28 -1.43 -3.94
CA THR A 442 -1.46 -2.14 -4.48
C THR A 442 -1.23 -2.71 -5.88
N THR A 443 -0.48 -2.02 -6.75
CA THR A 443 -0.16 -2.47 -8.11
C THR A 443 0.52 -3.84 -8.11
N PHE A 444 1.49 -4.02 -7.24
CA PHE A 444 2.19 -5.29 -7.09
C PHE A 444 1.36 -6.33 -6.34
N ALA A 445 0.78 -5.94 -5.21
CA ALA A 445 -0.04 -6.83 -4.39
C ALA A 445 -1.21 -7.47 -5.17
N SER A 446 -1.85 -6.69 -6.05
CA SER A 446 -3.01 -7.13 -6.81
C SER A 446 -2.67 -7.95 -8.06
N SER A 447 -1.42 -7.92 -8.52
CA SER A 447 -1.06 -8.57 -9.79
C SER A 447 -0.04 -9.70 -9.67
N VAL A 448 0.91 -9.63 -8.74
CA VAL A 448 2.07 -10.54 -8.74
C VAL A 448 1.71 -12.02 -8.64
N VAL A 449 0.75 -12.36 -7.80
CA VAL A 449 0.35 -13.77 -7.57
C VAL A 449 -0.91 -14.18 -8.34
N THR A 450 -1.56 -13.23 -9.00
CA THR A 450 -2.82 -13.42 -9.70
C THR A 450 -2.71 -13.23 -11.21
N PHE A 451 -1.88 -12.29 -11.64
CA PHE A 451 -1.61 -11.94 -13.04
C PHE A 451 -0.12 -11.67 -13.27
N PRO A 452 0.77 -12.65 -13.06
CA PRO A 452 2.22 -12.42 -13.09
C PRO A 452 2.74 -11.91 -14.44
N THR A 453 2.07 -12.21 -15.55
CA THR A 453 2.38 -11.61 -16.87
C THR A 453 2.18 -10.09 -16.84
N VAL A 454 1.09 -9.61 -16.23
CA VAL A 454 0.84 -8.16 -16.07
C VAL A 454 1.93 -7.52 -15.22
N THR A 455 2.28 -8.17 -14.10
CA THR A 455 3.39 -7.72 -13.23
C THR A 455 4.72 -7.65 -13.97
N ALA A 456 5.01 -8.64 -14.84
CA ALA A 456 6.24 -8.64 -15.63
C ALA A 456 6.33 -7.42 -16.57
N HIS A 457 5.22 -7.02 -17.18
CA HIS A 457 5.18 -5.80 -18.00
C HIS A 457 5.27 -4.54 -17.15
N ILE A 458 4.56 -4.46 -16.03
CA ILE A 458 4.62 -3.32 -15.11
C ILE A 458 6.07 -3.09 -14.65
N LEU A 459 6.67 -4.10 -14.03
CA LEU A 459 8.05 -3.99 -13.53
C LEU A 459 9.06 -3.80 -14.66
N GLY A 460 8.87 -4.50 -15.79
CA GLY A 460 9.72 -4.34 -16.97
C GLY A 460 9.75 -2.91 -17.49
N GLN A 461 8.60 -2.27 -17.60
CA GLN A 461 8.50 -0.88 -18.05
C GLN A 461 9.01 0.11 -17.00
N LEU A 462 8.70 -0.07 -15.73
CA LEU A 462 9.25 0.77 -14.67
C LEU A 462 10.79 0.68 -14.62
N LEU A 463 11.34 -0.53 -14.73
CA LEU A 463 12.80 -0.72 -14.82
C LEU A 463 13.41 -0.08 -16.08
N MET A 464 12.74 -0.23 -17.23
CA MET A 464 13.21 0.30 -18.52
C MET A 464 13.25 1.82 -18.54
N PHE A 465 12.17 2.48 -18.09
CA PHE A 465 12.03 3.93 -18.25
C PHE A 465 12.55 4.69 -17.03
N LYS A 466 12.45 4.15 -15.83
CA LYS A 466 12.86 4.83 -14.59
C LYS A 466 14.12 4.27 -13.96
N GLY A 467 14.37 2.98 -14.13
CA GLY A 467 15.45 2.26 -13.46
C GLY A 467 15.14 1.91 -12.00
N PRO A 468 15.86 0.91 -11.42
CA PRO A 468 15.54 0.36 -10.11
C PRO A 468 15.72 1.34 -8.95
N LYS A 469 16.52 2.41 -9.14
CA LYS A 469 16.76 3.47 -8.14
C LYS A 469 15.68 4.56 -8.12
N HIS A 470 14.60 4.38 -8.88
CA HIS A 470 13.43 5.26 -8.91
C HIS A 470 12.14 4.47 -8.72
N ILE A 471 12.25 3.27 -8.16
CA ILE A 471 11.12 2.43 -7.76
C ILE A 471 11.27 2.17 -6.27
N VAL A 472 10.18 2.32 -5.52
CA VAL A 472 10.13 2.07 -4.08
C VAL A 472 9.06 1.03 -3.77
N PHE A 473 9.28 0.28 -2.71
CA PHE A 473 8.37 -0.73 -2.23
C PHE A 473 7.46 -0.15 -1.16
N GLY A 474 6.16 -0.31 -1.35
CA GLY A 474 5.15 -0.16 -0.32
C GLY A 474 4.26 -1.39 -0.35
N SER A 475 3.85 -1.91 0.78
CA SER A 475 2.97 -3.07 0.82
C SER A 475 1.49 -2.74 0.87
N ASP A 476 1.18 -1.51 1.22
CA ASP A 476 -0.18 -1.05 1.53
C ASP A 476 -0.83 -1.88 2.66
N SER A 477 0.03 -2.41 3.56
CA SER A 477 -0.44 -3.14 4.75
C SER A 477 -0.93 -2.14 5.83
N LEU A 478 -1.89 -2.48 6.64
CA LEU A 478 -2.52 -3.77 6.90
C LEU A 478 -3.63 -4.18 5.92
N TRP A 479 -3.91 -3.39 4.88
CA TRP A 479 -5.00 -3.69 3.95
C TRP A 479 -4.78 -5.03 3.25
N TYR A 480 -3.55 -5.38 2.97
CA TYR A 480 -3.15 -6.65 2.33
C TYR A 480 -2.58 -7.67 3.34
N GLY A 481 -2.80 -7.48 4.64
CA GLY A 481 -2.24 -8.34 5.68
C GLY A 481 -0.77 -8.03 5.98
N ALA A 482 0.00 -9.01 6.45
CA ALA A 482 1.42 -8.84 6.71
C ALA A 482 2.22 -8.66 5.41
N PRO A 483 3.21 -7.75 5.36
CA PRO A 483 4.01 -7.49 4.16
C PRO A 483 4.81 -8.69 3.63
N GLN A 484 5.04 -9.72 4.44
CA GLN A 484 6.01 -10.78 4.14
C GLN A 484 5.74 -11.49 2.80
N TRP A 485 4.50 -11.80 2.48
CA TRP A 485 4.19 -12.50 1.24
C TRP A 485 4.54 -11.68 -0.02
N GLN A 486 4.42 -10.35 0.07
CA GLN A 486 4.79 -9.45 -1.02
C GLN A 486 6.32 -9.35 -1.13
N ILE A 487 7.03 -9.28 0.00
CA ILE A 487 8.50 -9.30 0.04
C ILE A 487 9.02 -10.60 -0.56
N GLU A 488 8.45 -11.73 -0.16
CA GLU A 488 8.79 -13.05 -0.68
C GLU A 488 8.51 -13.15 -2.18
N ALA A 489 7.32 -12.69 -2.61
CA ALA A 489 6.94 -12.68 -4.02
C ALA A 489 7.89 -11.81 -4.87
N LEU A 490 8.22 -10.58 -4.42
CA LEU A 490 9.14 -9.72 -5.17
C LEU A 490 10.55 -10.28 -5.24
N TRP A 491 11.02 -10.89 -4.15
CA TRP A 491 12.35 -11.51 -4.14
C TRP A 491 12.47 -12.68 -5.10
N ARG A 492 11.43 -13.51 -5.19
CA ARG A 492 11.38 -14.68 -6.09
C ARG A 492 11.00 -14.34 -7.51
N PHE A 493 10.32 -13.22 -7.75
CA PHE A 493 9.81 -12.85 -9.07
C PHE A 493 10.93 -12.61 -10.07
N GLU A 494 10.76 -13.14 -11.27
CA GLU A 494 11.65 -12.95 -12.42
C GLU A 494 10.80 -12.55 -13.62
N ILE A 495 11.27 -11.57 -14.39
CA ILE A 495 10.67 -11.28 -15.69
C ILE A 495 11.21 -12.33 -16.67
N PRO A 496 10.37 -13.20 -17.26
CA PRO A 496 10.80 -14.24 -18.18
C PRO A 496 11.65 -13.69 -19.32
N GLU A 497 12.67 -14.45 -19.71
CA GLU A 497 13.64 -14.03 -20.74
C GLU A 497 12.95 -13.68 -22.07
N GLU A 498 11.97 -14.48 -22.50
CA GLU A 498 11.18 -14.23 -23.69
C GLU A 498 10.42 -12.88 -23.65
N ILE A 499 9.94 -12.46 -22.49
CA ILE A 499 9.29 -11.16 -22.32
C ILE A 499 10.36 -10.06 -22.37
N ARG A 500 11.50 -10.27 -21.70
CA ARG A 500 12.59 -9.29 -21.69
C ARG A 500 13.17 -9.06 -23.07
N GLU A 501 13.49 -10.11 -23.79
CA GLU A 501 14.05 -10.03 -25.14
C GLU A 501 13.08 -9.39 -26.12
N ARG A 502 11.81 -9.76 -26.03
CA ARG A 502 10.79 -9.23 -26.92
C ARG A 502 10.58 -7.73 -26.76
N TRP A 503 10.60 -7.22 -25.54
CA TRP A 503 10.25 -5.82 -25.23
C TRP A 503 11.43 -4.97 -24.81
N GLY A 504 12.62 -5.55 -24.72
CA GLY A 504 13.82 -4.84 -24.28
C GLY A 504 13.84 -4.51 -22.78
N TYR A 505 13.09 -5.26 -21.97
CA TYR A 505 13.05 -5.01 -20.54
C TYR A 505 14.34 -5.45 -19.85
N PRO A 506 14.86 -4.66 -18.90
CA PRO A 506 15.95 -5.09 -18.04
C PRO A 506 15.56 -6.31 -17.18
N ALA A 507 16.54 -7.09 -16.75
CA ALA A 507 16.33 -8.12 -15.76
C ALA A 507 15.98 -7.50 -14.40
N LEU A 508 15.07 -8.14 -13.67
CA LEU A 508 14.84 -7.87 -12.26
C LEU A 508 15.84 -8.69 -11.44
N ASP A 509 17.10 -8.28 -11.48
CA ASP A 509 18.18 -8.94 -10.76
C ASP A 509 18.19 -8.64 -9.25
N GLU A 510 19.09 -9.26 -8.51
CA GLU A 510 19.18 -9.07 -7.05
C GLU A 510 19.47 -7.62 -6.66
N ASP A 511 20.30 -6.90 -7.42
CA ASP A 511 20.58 -5.50 -7.13
C ASP A 511 19.35 -4.61 -7.34
N ALA A 512 18.59 -4.86 -8.39
CA ALA A 512 17.31 -4.18 -8.64
C ALA A 512 16.31 -4.47 -7.50
N LYS A 513 16.18 -5.73 -7.06
CA LYS A 513 15.31 -6.11 -5.94
C LYS A 513 15.70 -5.43 -4.64
N ARG A 514 17.00 -5.38 -4.32
CA ARG A 514 17.52 -4.68 -3.13
C ARG A 514 17.29 -3.16 -3.21
N ASN A 515 17.40 -2.58 -4.39
CA ASN A 515 17.09 -1.16 -4.58
C ASN A 515 15.59 -0.91 -4.33
N ILE A 516 14.71 -1.67 -4.96
CA ILE A 516 13.25 -1.52 -4.84
C ILE A 516 12.79 -1.75 -3.40
N LEU A 517 13.26 -2.83 -2.75
CA LEU A 517 12.83 -3.21 -1.42
C LEU A 517 13.32 -2.27 -0.30
N GLY A 518 14.42 -1.53 -0.52
CA GLY A 518 14.87 -0.70 0.59
C GLY A 518 15.92 0.36 0.27
N ARG A 519 16.91 0.11 -0.60
CA ARG A 519 18.02 1.06 -0.77
C ARG A 519 17.58 2.38 -1.38
N THR A 520 16.63 2.37 -2.30
CA THR A 520 16.06 3.58 -2.89
C THR A 520 15.39 4.43 -1.82
N SER A 521 14.52 3.83 -1.02
CA SER A 521 13.83 4.51 0.08
C SER A 521 14.80 4.95 1.17
N ALA A 522 15.83 4.14 1.50
CA ALA A 522 16.87 4.52 2.45
C ALA A 522 17.57 5.83 2.03
N LYS A 523 17.90 5.94 0.76
CA LYS A 523 18.48 7.16 0.22
C LYS A 523 17.50 8.33 0.22
N LEU A 524 16.25 8.07 -0.19
CA LEU A 524 15.20 9.06 -0.29
C LEU A 524 14.87 9.70 1.06
N TYR A 525 14.81 8.90 2.11
CA TYR A 525 14.48 9.35 3.47
C TYR A 525 15.71 9.59 4.36
N GLY A 526 16.92 9.53 3.81
CA GLY A 526 18.15 9.79 4.54
C GLY A 526 18.42 8.78 5.66
N LEU A 527 18.07 7.52 5.44
CA LEU A 527 18.33 6.41 6.35
C LEU A 527 19.74 5.81 6.12
N GLU A 528 20.41 6.18 5.03
CA GLU A 528 21.75 5.70 4.73
C GLU A 528 22.79 6.29 5.70
N PRO A 529 23.69 5.48 6.26
CA PRO A 529 24.83 5.97 6.99
C PRO A 529 25.71 6.82 6.06
N ARG A 530 26.09 8.00 6.50
CA ARG A 530 27.05 8.80 5.76
C ARG A 530 28.46 8.37 6.16
N ALA A 531 29.34 8.20 5.17
CA ALA A 531 30.74 7.89 5.39
C ALA A 531 31.34 8.88 6.41
N GLY A 532 31.89 8.37 7.51
CA GLY A 532 32.57 9.16 8.54
C GLY A 532 31.65 9.73 9.64
N THR A 533 30.34 9.56 9.58
CA THR A 533 29.43 9.93 10.67
C THR A 533 28.49 8.77 10.97
N ALA A 534 28.50 8.28 12.21
CA ALA A 534 27.58 7.22 12.64
C ALA A 534 26.11 7.66 12.53
N TYR A 535 25.85 8.98 12.58
CA TYR A 535 24.50 9.54 12.53
C TYR A 535 24.48 10.90 11.84
N ARG A 536 23.39 11.21 11.17
CA ARG A 536 23.13 12.56 10.74
C ARG A 536 22.82 13.43 11.96
N ALA A 537 23.59 14.48 12.17
CA ALA A 537 23.29 15.45 13.19
C ALA A 537 21.88 16.03 12.98
N LEU A 538 21.12 16.09 14.05
CA LEU A 538 19.83 16.77 14.04
C LEU A 538 20.07 18.24 13.67
N PRO A 539 19.37 18.79 12.65
CA PRO A 539 19.48 20.21 12.36
C PRO A 539 19.18 21.03 13.61
N SER A 540 20.01 22.03 13.93
CA SER A 540 19.90 22.78 15.19
C SER A 540 18.53 23.44 15.35
N ASP A 541 17.97 23.95 14.28
CA ASP A 541 16.65 24.56 14.29
C ASP A 541 15.53 23.53 14.52
N TYR A 542 15.66 22.35 13.97
CA TYR A 542 14.76 21.23 14.24
C TYR A 542 14.88 20.74 15.69
N ALA A 543 16.12 20.61 16.19
CA ALA A 543 16.38 20.21 17.57
C ALA A 543 15.75 21.16 18.60
N ASN A 544 15.60 22.44 18.27
CA ASN A 544 15.00 23.43 19.17
C ASN A 544 13.47 23.36 19.22
N ARG A 545 12.84 22.61 18.31
CA ARG A 545 11.38 22.52 18.18
C ARG A 545 10.78 21.22 18.66
N ILE A 546 11.61 20.24 18.97
CA ILE A 546 11.19 18.91 19.41
C ILE A 546 11.47 18.73 20.92
N THR A 547 10.70 17.87 21.54
CA THR A 547 10.88 17.50 22.96
C THR A 547 12.18 16.72 23.15
N ASP A 548 12.67 16.66 24.38
CA ASP A 548 13.84 15.83 24.71
C ASP A 548 13.60 14.34 24.47
N ALA A 549 12.36 13.87 24.61
CA ALA A 549 11.99 12.51 24.23
C ALA A 549 12.15 12.29 22.72
N GLN A 550 11.66 13.20 21.90
CA GLN A 550 11.81 13.14 20.46
C GLN A 550 13.29 13.29 20.02
N LYS A 551 14.07 14.14 20.70
CA LYS A 551 15.53 14.21 20.47
C LYS A 551 16.20 12.87 20.71
N ARG A 552 15.90 12.20 21.83
CA ARG A 552 16.42 10.85 22.12
C ARG A 552 16.06 9.84 21.03
N LEU A 553 14.81 9.88 20.53
CA LEU A 553 14.38 9.00 19.43
C LEU A 553 15.10 9.29 18.12
N TRP A 554 15.42 10.57 17.88
CA TRP A 554 16.22 10.95 16.72
C TRP A 554 17.70 10.52 16.83
N GLU A 555 18.22 10.53 18.04
CA GLU A 555 19.60 10.10 18.34
C GLU A 555 19.74 8.57 18.36
N LEU A 556 18.62 7.84 18.32
CA LEU A 556 18.69 6.39 18.16
C LEU A 556 19.41 6.05 16.86
N PRO A 557 20.26 5.01 16.88
CA PRO A 557 21.04 4.63 15.72
C PRO A 557 20.12 4.44 14.50
N PRO A 558 20.42 5.10 13.38
CA PRO A 558 19.78 4.72 12.14
C PRO A 558 20.12 3.26 11.86
N TYR A 559 19.24 2.57 11.18
CA TYR A 559 19.58 1.26 10.67
C TYR A 559 20.83 1.38 9.81
N ASP A 560 21.79 0.52 10.07
CA ASP A 560 22.93 0.37 9.19
C ASP A 560 22.45 -0.28 7.88
N THR A 561 22.29 0.55 6.87
CA THR A 561 21.96 0.11 5.52
C THR A 561 23.11 -0.61 4.83
N THR A 562 24.30 -0.61 5.44
CA THR A 562 25.45 -1.37 4.94
C THR A 562 25.33 -2.87 5.15
N LEU A 563 24.18 -3.32 5.70
CA LEU A 563 23.71 -4.70 5.50
C LEU A 563 24.14 -5.73 6.54
N ASN A 564 24.71 -5.34 7.66
CA ASN A 564 24.89 -6.31 8.74
C ASN A 564 23.71 -6.34 9.70
N LEU A 565 22.57 -6.80 9.18
CA LEU A 565 21.34 -6.93 9.96
C LEU A 565 21.42 -8.04 11.02
N THR A 566 22.44 -8.90 10.95
CA THR A 566 22.74 -9.88 12.01
C THR A 566 23.20 -9.20 13.29
N ALA A 567 23.66 -7.95 13.21
CA ALA A 567 24.00 -7.13 14.35
C ALA A 567 22.79 -6.34 14.94
N ARG A 568 21.59 -6.53 14.39
CA ARG A 568 20.38 -5.92 14.96
C ARG A 568 20.16 -6.43 16.38
N ASN A 569 20.34 -5.56 17.30
CA ASN A 569 20.16 -5.87 18.72
C ASN A 569 19.12 -4.97 19.38
N ASP A 570 18.16 -4.46 18.57
CA ASP A 570 17.09 -3.66 19.11
C ASP A 570 16.00 -4.53 19.78
N ASN A 571 15.12 -3.87 20.52
CA ASN A 571 14.10 -4.57 21.28
C ASN A 571 13.05 -5.23 20.37
N LEU A 572 12.70 -4.64 19.23
CA LEU A 572 11.75 -5.26 18.30
C LEU A 572 12.28 -6.58 17.74
N THR A 573 13.55 -6.63 17.40
CA THR A 573 14.21 -7.88 16.98
C THR A 573 14.14 -8.94 18.07
N LYS A 574 14.44 -8.57 19.33
CA LYS A 574 14.35 -9.47 20.48
C LYS A 574 12.91 -9.95 20.76
N TYR A 575 11.93 -9.04 20.62
CA TYR A 575 10.51 -9.40 20.75
C TYR A 575 10.07 -10.35 19.64
N ARG A 576 10.50 -10.11 18.40
CA ARG A 576 10.24 -11.01 17.29
C ARG A 576 10.81 -12.41 17.54
N GLU A 577 12.06 -12.52 17.96
CA GLU A 577 12.70 -13.79 18.28
C GLU A 577 11.95 -14.56 19.37
N ARG A 578 11.51 -13.86 20.44
CA ARG A 578 10.69 -14.46 21.48
C ARG A 578 9.34 -14.92 20.98
N TYR A 579 8.67 -14.10 20.15
CA TYR A 579 7.39 -14.42 19.54
C TYR A 579 7.50 -15.69 18.68
N GLN A 580 8.54 -15.79 17.87
CA GLN A 580 8.82 -16.97 17.04
C GLN A 580 9.16 -18.20 17.90
N ALA A 581 9.95 -18.05 18.95
CA ALA A 581 10.30 -19.12 19.88
C ALA A 581 9.10 -19.69 20.66
N MET A 582 8.01 -18.93 20.79
CA MET A 582 6.76 -19.41 21.36
C MET A 582 5.95 -20.31 20.41
N GLY A 583 6.47 -20.64 19.25
CA GLY A 583 5.81 -21.47 18.24
C GLY A 583 4.67 -20.74 17.52
N VAL A 584 4.62 -19.41 17.63
CA VAL A 584 3.70 -18.58 16.85
C VAL A 584 4.34 -18.38 15.49
N GLU A 585 4.00 -19.24 14.57
CA GLU A 585 4.43 -19.07 13.18
C GLU A 585 3.79 -17.82 12.58
N PRO A 586 4.54 -17.07 11.73
CA PRO A 586 3.97 -15.99 10.95
C PRO A 586 2.77 -16.54 10.15
N ARG A 587 1.58 -16.15 10.52
CA ARG A 587 0.38 -16.59 9.80
C ARG A 587 -0.04 -15.50 8.85
N HIS A 588 0.17 -15.71 7.58
CA HIS A 588 -0.37 -14.89 6.51
C HIS A 588 -1.87 -15.12 6.35
N THR A 589 -2.64 -14.87 7.37
CA THR A 589 -4.03 -15.37 7.42
C THR A 589 -5.06 -14.37 6.92
N ARG A 590 -4.67 -13.15 6.55
CA ARG A 590 -5.63 -12.16 6.08
C ARG A 590 -5.05 -11.34 4.95
N TYR A 591 -5.44 -11.66 3.74
CA TYR A 591 -5.06 -10.96 2.53
C TYR A 591 -6.21 -10.05 2.11
N GLY A 592 -6.07 -8.78 2.41
CA GLY A 592 -7.07 -7.78 2.06
C GLY A 592 -8.35 -7.87 2.89
N TRP A 593 -9.20 -6.90 2.70
CA TRP A 593 -10.49 -6.81 3.37
C TRP A 593 -11.61 -7.36 2.52
N ILE A 594 -11.42 -7.29 1.21
CA ILE A 594 -12.44 -7.62 0.24
C ILE A 594 -11.98 -8.82 -0.54
N ARG A 595 -12.82 -9.82 -0.49
CA ARG A 595 -12.76 -10.97 -1.38
C ARG A 595 -14.13 -11.13 -2.00
N THR A 596 -14.18 -11.34 -3.30
CA THR A 596 -15.36 -11.95 -3.88
C THR A 596 -15.35 -13.44 -3.54
N SER A 597 -16.43 -13.94 -2.98
CA SER A 597 -16.63 -15.38 -2.93
C SER A 597 -16.89 -15.91 -4.35
N LEU A 598 -16.55 -17.14 -4.54
CA LEU A 598 -16.82 -17.91 -5.76
C LEU A 598 -18.22 -17.74 -6.29
#